data_50ce7d025b400a362f77b159ca62def3
#
_entry.id   50ce7d025b400a362f77b159ca62def3
#
_cell.length_a   1.000
_cell.length_b   1.000
_cell.length_c   1.000
_cell.angle_alpha   90.00
_cell.angle_beta   90.00
_cell.angle_gamma   90.00
#
_symmetry.space_group_name_H-M   'P 1'
#
loop_
_entity.id
_entity.type
_entity.pdbx_description
1 polymer ?
#
loop_
_entity_poly.entity_id
_entity_poly.type
_entity_poly.pdbx_seq_one_letter_code
_entity_poly.pdbx_strand_id
1 'polypeptide(L)'
;QNGAARLPMASTTKIMTALVALGEGNLDREYTVKKEYTRVEGSSMYLQEGEKLTLRDTLYGLMLESGNDAAVAIAGECGGFDVFIEKMNAKAAELGLTDTHFDNPNGLSSETHYTTAHELAQITAAALRDPVFRQIVSTQSYTVGQRTLSNHNRLLSMYEGAIGVKTGYTKAAGRCLVSAAERNGRTLIAVTLNAPNDWNDHMELLDAGFAQYEEITLHEAGEEVAVQRVFGGDADTVPLVAQHTLTAHVTSEEKDRIETVRYGDKIC
;
A
#
# COMPACT_ATOMS: atom_id res chain seq x y z
N GLN A 1 -0.57 -7.53 -18.92
CA GLN A 1 0.43 -7.95 -19.90
C GLN A 1 1.84 -7.76 -19.32
N ASN A 2 2.75 -8.71 -19.52
CA ASN A 2 4.16 -8.64 -19.12
C ASN A 2 4.43 -8.33 -17.62
N GLY A 3 3.55 -8.72 -16.71
CA GLY A 3 3.65 -8.42 -15.28
C GLY A 3 4.95 -8.93 -14.60
N ALA A 4 5.67 -9.85 -15.21
CA ALA A 4 6.93 -10.41 -14.74
C ALA A 4 8.20 -9.79 -15.41
N ALA A 5 8.05 -8.80 -16.28
CA ALA A 5 9.20 -8.13 -16.90
C ALA A 5 9.91 -7.24 -15.90
N ARG A 6 11.24 -7.37 -15.74
CA ARG A 6 12.08 -6.46 -14.96
C ARG A 6 12.18 -5.10 -15.64
N LEU A 7 11.71 -4.06 -15.02
CA LEU A 7 11.69 -2.70 -15.55
C LEU A 7 12.15 -1.69 -14.50
N PRO A 8 12.72 -0.55 -14.92
CA PRO A 8 12.94 0.58 -14.02
C PRO A 8 11.60 1.08 -13.46
N MET A 9 11.56 1.38 -12.18
CA MET A 9 10.33 1.69 -11.47
C MET A 9 10.16 3.17 -11.09
N ALA A 10 11.16 4.00 -11.35
CA ALA A 10 11.17 5.42 -10.98
C ALA A 10 10.79 5.62 -9.49
N SER A 11 10.08 6.70 -9.17
CA SER A 11 9.68 7.04 -7.79
C SER A 11 8.66 6.09 -7.15
N THR A 12 8.17 5.04 -7.84
CA THR A 12 7.40 3.99 -7.16
C THR A 12 8.28 3.18 -6.19
N THR A 13 9.61 3.23 -6.31
CA THR A 13 10.61 2.81 -5.31
C THR A 13 10.26 3.27 -3.90
N LYS A 14 9.72 4.49 -3.76
CA LYS A 14 9.42 5.11 -2.48
C LYS A 14 8.37 4.37 -1.64
N ILE A 15 7.62 3.45 -2.25
CA ILE A 15 6.73 2.52 -1.52
C ILE A 15 7.58 1.62 -0.61
N MET A 16 8.68 1.04 -1.13
CA MET A 16 9.60 0.23 -0.32
C MET A 16 10.33 1.09 0.71
N THR A 17 10.75 2.30 0.33
CA THR A 17 11.38 3.25 1.26
C THR A 17 10.47 3.55 2.45
N ALA A 18 9.19 3.84 2.19
CA ALA A 18 8.21 4.07 3.24
C ALA A 18 7.97 2.81 4.09
N LEU A 19 7.84 1.63 3.46
CA LEU A 19 7.63 0.36 4.16
C LEU A 19 8.77 0.04 5.13
N VAL A 20 10.02 0.23 4.72
CA VAL A 20 11.19 0.03 5.59
C VAL A 20 11.22 1.06 6.71
N ALA A 21 11.00 2.34 6.40
CA ALA A 21 11.00 3.42 7.39
C ALA A 21 9.92 3.25 8.47
N LEU A 22 8.73 2.76 8.10
CA LEU A 22 7.65 2.45 9.04
C LEU A 22 8.04 1.32 10.02
N GLY A 23 8.82 0.36 9.55
CA GLY A 23 9.35 -0.73 10.39
C GLY A 23 10.38 -0.30 11.44
N GLU A 24 11.01 0.89 11.30
CA GLU A 24 11.96 1.43 12.28
C GLU A 24 11.28 1.95 13.56
N GLY A 25 9.96 2.09 13.60
CA GLY A 25 9.19 2.61 14.72
C GLY A 25 9.29 4.13 14.87
N ASN A 26 9.04 4.64 16.05
CA ASN A 26 9.11 6.05 16.48
C ASN A 26 9.07 7.14 15.37
N LEU A 27 7.95 7.19 14.64
CA LEU A 27 7.74 8.12 13.52
C LEU A 27 7.70 9.60 13.96
N ASP A 28 7.38 9.83 15.23
CA ASP A 28 7.26 11.18 15.80
C ASP A 28 8.58 11.68 16.40
N ARG A 29 9.66 10.90 16.24
CA ARG A 29 11.02 11.31 16.57
C ARG A 29 11.43 12.49 15.67
N GLU A 30 11.76 13.62 16.30
CA GLU A 30 12.35 14.75 15.61
C GLU A 30 13.82 14.49 15.25
N TYR A 31 14.23 15.00 14.11
CA TYR A 31 15.63 15.07 13.68
C TYR A 31 15.94 16.44 13.09
N THR A 32 17.22 16.77 12.99
CA THR A 32 17.67 18.00 12.33
C THR A 32 18.15 17.67 10.93
N VAL A 33 17.57 18.34 9.94
CA VAL A 33 17.92 18.16 8.52
C VAL A 33 19.40 18.51 8.30
N LYS A 34 20.16 17.55 7.79
CA LYS A 34 21.58 17.72 7.44
C LYS A 34 21.72 18.28 6.03
N LYS A 35 22.80 18.98 5.77
CA LYS A 35 23.12 19.58 4.47
C LYS A 35 23.12 18.56 3.33
N GLU A 36 23.59 17.35 3.60
CA GLU A 36 23.65 16.25 2.62
C GLU A 36 22.26 15.81 2.12
N TYR A 37 21.18 16.01 2.91
CA TYR A 37 19.81 15.68 2.51
C TYR A 37 19.23 16.68 1.52
N THR A 38 19.73 17.91 1.49
CA THR A 38 19.16 19.03 0.70
C THR A 38 19.68 19.11 -0.73
N ARG A 39 20.64 18.29 -1.12
CA ARG A 39 21.33 18.34 -2.41
C ARG A 39 21.04 17.11 -3.25
N VAL A 40 19.78 16.88 -3.55
CA VAL A 40 19.34 15.71 -4.31
C VAL A 40 18.63 16.18 -5.58
N GLU A 41 18.96 15.54 -6.71
CA GLU A 41 18.32 15.80 -8.00
C GLU A 41 16.89 15.30 -8.04
N GLY A 42 16.03 16.00 -8.79
CA GLY A 42 14.66 15.60 -9.10
C GLY A 42 13.62 16.23 -8.17
N SER A 43 12.49 15.53 -7.95
CA SER A 43 11.40 16.02 -7.10
C SER A 43 11.87 16.23 -5.65
N SER A 44 11.39 17.29 -5.01
CA SER A 44 11.84 17.68 -3.67
C SER A 44 10.67 18.19 -2.82
N MET A 45 10.67 17.91 -1.53
CA MET A 45 9.85 18.62 -0.56
C MET A 45 10.51 19.90 -0.06
N TYR A 46 11.70 20.25 -0.61
CA TYR A 46 12.48 21.44 -0.31
C TYR A 46 12.96 21.52 1.14
N LEU A 47 13.61 20.44 1.59
CA LEU A 47 14.27 20.40 2.90
C LEU A 47 15.34 21.50 3.02
N GLN A 48 15.42 22.13 4.20
CA GLN A 48 16.40 23.15 4.52
C GLN A 48 17.35 22.67 5.61
N GLU A 49 18.66 22.92 5.44
CA GLU A 49 19.68 22.59 6.44
C GLU A 49 19.34 23.23 7.79
N GLY A 50 19.39 22.45 8.86
CA GLY A 50 19.08 22.91 10.23
C GLY A 50 17.59 22.91 10.59
N GLU A 51 16.71 22.62 9.65
CA GLU A 51 15.27 22.45 9.91
C GLU A 51 15.03 21.24 10.81
N LYS A 52 14.03 21.33 11.69
CA LYS A 52 13.57 20.20 12.51
C LYS A 52 12.29 19.63 11.97
N LEU A 53 12.29 18.34 11.73
CA LEU A 53 11.14 17.56 11.22
C LEU A 53 11.02 16.25 11.96
N THR A 54 9.84 15.67 11.91
CA THR A 54 9.64 14.28 12.30
C THR A 54 9.85 13.33 11.11
N LEU A 55 10.09 12.06 11.40
CA LEU A 55 10.13 11.05 10.36
C LEU A 55 8.77 10.93 9.65
N ARG A 56 7.66 11.14 10.39
CA ARG A 56 6.29 11.21 9.85
C ARG A 56 6.14 12.32 8.82
N ASP A 57 6.56 13.55 9.13
CA ASP A 57 6.50 14.68 8.20
C ASP A 57 7.30 14.39 6.92
N THR A 58 8.45 13.75 7.09
CA THR A 58 9.31 13.36 5.98
C THR A 58 8.67 12.27 5.11
N LEU A 59 7.94 11.32 5.70
CA LEU A 59 7.17 10.32 4.96
C LEU A 59 6.03 10.96 4.15
N TYR A 60 5.36 11.98 4.66
CA TYR A 60 4.40 12.76 3.86
C TYR A 60 5.10 13.42 2.67
N GLY A 61 6.26 14.06 2.88
CA GLY A 61 7.03 14.64 1.79
C GLY A 61 7.49 13.61 0.75
N LEU A 62 7.91 12.42 1.21
CA LEU A 62 8.28 11.29 0.38
C LEU A 62 7.14 10.87 -0.56
N MET A 63 5.95 10.69 0.00
CA MET A 63 4.84 10.08 -0.75
C MET A 63 4.04 11.10 -1.55
N LEU A 64 3.74 12.29 -1.02
CA LEU A 64 2.93 13.30 -1.68
C LEU A 64 3.72 14.04 -2.76
N GLU A 65 4.83 14.70 -2.38
CA GLU A 65 5.69 15.47 -3.30
C GLU A 65 6.68 14.61 -4.07
N SER A 66 6.76 13.31 -3.73
CA SER A 66 7.78 12.45 -4.31
C SER A 66 9.20 12.91 -4.00
N GLY A 67 9.44 13.55 -2.84
CA GLY A 67 10.70 14.17 -2.46
C GLY A 67 11.88 13.17 -2.48
N ASN A 68 12.88 13.43 -3.31
CA ASN A 68 14.13 12.68 -3.32
C ASN A 68 14.98 13.05 -2.11
N ASP A 69 14.94 14.31 -1.70
CA ASP A 69 15.51 14.82 -0.46
C ASP A 69 14.90 14.13 0.77
N ALA A 70 13.59 13.95 0.79
CA ALA A 70 12.91 13.17 1.83
C ALA A 70 13.39 11.71 1.86
N ALA A 71 13.57 11.07 0.71
CA ALA A 71 14.05 9.69 0.63
C ALA A 71 15.46 9.55 1.22
N VAL A 72 16.36 10.48 0.88
CA VAL A 72 17.74 10.49 1.40
C VAL A 72 17.77 10.81 2.90
N ALA A 73 16.93 11.74 3.38
CA ALA A 73 16.81 12.04 4.80
C ALA A 73 16.32 10.83 5.60
N ILE A 74 15.30 10.12 5.11
CA ILE A 74 14.81 8.88 5.72
C ILE A 74 15.94 7.84 5.81
N ALA A 75 16.64 7.60 4.70
CA ALA A 75 17.75 6.64 4.68
C ALA A 75 18.85 7.04 5.68
N GLY A 76 19.20 8.33 5.73
CA GLY A 76 20.21 8.86 6.66
C GLY A 76 19.82 8.70 8.13
N GLU A 77 18.54 8.91 8.46
CA GLU A 77 18.04 8.82 9.83
C GLU A 77 17.67 7.37 10.27
N CYS A 78 17.52 6.46 9.31
CA CYS A 78 17.23 5.04 9.56
C CYS A 78 18.45 4.13 9.47
N GLY A 79 19.65 4.65 9.75
CA GLY A 79 20.87 3.87 9.86
C GLY A 79 21.98 4.26 8.88
N GLY A 80 21.73 5.24 7.98
CA GLY A 80 22.65 5.64 6.93
C GLY A 80 22.27 5.04 5.56
N PHE A 81 22.77 5.67 4.50
CA PHE A 81 22.35 5.37 3.14
C PHE A 81 22.58 3.89 2.77
N ASP A 82 23.79 3.38 2.92
CA ASP A 82 24.15 2.02 2.51
C ASP A 82 23.38 0.97 3.33
N VAL A 83 23.31 1.15 4.65
CA VAL A 83 22.55 0.28 5.55
C VAL A 83 21.05 0.29 5.20
N PHE A 84 20.51 1.44 4.79
CA PHE A 84 19.10 1.53 4.41
C PHE A 84 18.82 0.77 3.10
N ILE A 85 19.73 0.84 2.12
CA ILE A 85 19.62 0.04 0.88
C ILE A 85 19.68 -1.45 1.17
N GLU A 86 20.57 -1.88 2.07
CA GLU A 86 20.61 -3.28 2.54
C GLU A 86 19.26 -3.69 3.16
N LYS A 87 18.67 -2.84 4.00
CA LYS A 87 17.33 -3.08 4.57
C LYS A 87 16.23 -3.18 3.51
N MET A 88 16.25 -2.33 2.46
CA MET A 88 15.31 -2.40 1.35
C MET A 88 15.40 -3.75 0.62
N ASN A 89 16.61 -4.20 0.31
CA ASN A 89 16.85 -5.48 -0.36
C ASN A 89 16.53 -6.68 0.57
N ALA A 90 16.84 -6.58 1.86
CA ALA A 90 16.45 -7.57 2.85
C ALA A 90 14.93 -7.69 2.98
N LYS A 91 14.18 -6.56 2.95
CA LYS A 91 12.72 -6.56 2.94
C LYS A 91 12.16 -7.19 1.65
N ALA A 92 12.78 -6.94 0.49
CA ALA A 92 12.41 -7.61 -0.75
C ALA A 92 12.58 -9.14 -0.63
N ALA A 93 13.71 -9.59 -0.09
CA ALA A 93 13.95 -11.02 0.14
C ALA A 93 12.96 -11.63 1.16
N GLU A 94 12.64 -10.93 2.25
CA GLU A 94 11.62 -11.34 3.24
C GLU A 94 10.24 -11.53 2.61
N LEU A 95 9.89 -10.69 1.63
CA LEU A 95 8.65 -10.79 0.87
C LEU A 95 8.71 -11.84 -0.24
N GLY A 96 9.84 -12.54 -0.42
CA GLY A 96 10.03 -13.58 -1.45
C GLY A 96 10.21 -13.01 -2.86
N LEU A 97 10.62 -11.73 -3.00
CA LEU A 97 10.79 -11.08 -4.29
C LEU A 97 12.15 -11.41 -4.90
N THR A 98 12.16 -12.04 -6.05
CA THR A 98 13.40 -12.50 -6.73
C THR A 98 13.77 -11.65 -7.95
N ASP A 99 12.84 -10.82 -8.39
CA ASP A 99 12.94 -9.96 -9.57
C ASP A 99 12.90 -8.46 -9.23
N THR A 100 13.31 -8.12 -7.97
CA THR A 100 13.38 -6.75 -7.46
C THR A 100 14.72 -6.49 -6.82
N HIS A 101 15.34 -5.36 -7.17
CA HIS A 101 16.58 -4.89 -6.55
C HIS A 101 16.60 -3.36 -6.43
N PHE A 102 17.10 -2.87 -5.31
CA PHE A 102 17.19 -1.45 -4.98
C PHE A 102 18.64 -1.00 -4.84
N ASP A 103 19.04 0.07 -5.56
CA ASP A 103 20.33 0.74 -5.44
C ASP A 103 20.23 2.07 -4.69
N ASN A 104 19.01 2.60 -4.55
CA ASN A 104 18.78 3.89 -3.91
C ASN A 104 17.33 3.96 -3.38
N PRO A 105 17.05 4.90 -2.42
CA PRO A 105 15.74 4.99 -1.80
C PRO A 105 14.74 5.87 -2.57
N ASN A 106 15.15 6.53 -3.66
CA ASN A 106 14.35 7.55 -4.34
C ASN A 106 13.84 7.14 -5.74
N GLY A 107 14.46 6.14 -6.37
CA GLY A 107 14.06 5.63 -7.69
C GLY A 107 14.77 6.29 -8.86
N LEU A 108 15.92 6.93 -8.65
CA LEU A 108 16.80 7.32 -9.75
C LEU A 108 17.31 6.06 -10.44
N SER A 109 17.31 6.12 -11.78
CA SER A 109 17.60 4.94 -12.59
C SER A 109 19.06 4.52 -12.50
N SER A 110 19.30 3.22 -12.34
CA SER A 110 20.59 2.55 -12.50
C SER A 110 20.39 1.21 -13.17
N GLU A 111 21.44 0.53 -13.60
CA GLU A 111 21.36 -0.73 -14.31
C GLU A 111 20.76 -1.87 -13.47
N THR A 112 20.97 -1.82 -12.16
CA THR A 112 20.54 -2.85 -11.21
C THR A 112 19.33 -2.45 -10.37
N HIS A 113 18.73 -1.25 -10.62
CA HIS A 113 17.54 -0.76 -9.93
C HIS A 113 16.27 -1.10 -10.71
N TYR A 114 15.66 -2.24 -10.43
CA TYR A 114 14.51 -2.76 -11.16
C TYR A 114 13.51 -3.49 -10.26
N THR A 115 12.32 -3.65 -10.78
CA THR A 115 11.26 -4.52 -10.23
C THR A 115 10.39 -5.07 -11.36
N THR A 116 9.41 -5.90 -11.01
CA THR A 116 8.31 -6.29 -11.89
C THR A 116 6.99 -5.67 -11.40
N ALA A 117 6.00 -5.50 -12.29
CA ALA A 117 4.70 -5.01 -11.88
C ALA A 117 4.05 -5.94 -10.83
N HIS A 118 4.26 -7.24 -10.95
CA HIS A 118 3.77 -8.24 -10.00
C HIS A 118 4.40 -8.05 -8.61
N GLU A 119 5.72 -7.95 -8.53
CA GLU A 119 6.43 -7.80 -7.25
C GLU A 119 6.18 -6.43 -6.60
N LEU A 120 6.06 -5.37 -7.41
CA LEU A 120 5.70 -4.05 -6.90
C LEU A 120 4.27 -4.04 -6.31
N ALA A 121 3.35 -4.82 -6.87
CA ALA A 121 2.03 -5.02 -6.27
C ALA A 121 2.12 -5.73 -4.91
N GLN A 122 3.00 -6.72 -4.75
CA GLN A 122 3.24 -7.41 -3.46
C GLN A 122 3.85 -6.46 -2.42
N ILE A 123 4.84 -5.65 -2.80
CA ILE A 123 5.40 -4.60 -1.92
C ILE A 123 4.30 -3.65 -1.46
N THR A 124 3.44 -3.23 -2.40
CA THR A 124 2.34 -2.32 -2.11
C THR A 124 1.30 -2.95 -1.18
N ALA A 125 0.97 -4.22 -1.40
CA ALA A 125 0.06 -4.98 -0.52
C ALA A 125 0.62 -5.10 0.90
N ALA A 126 1.93 -5.33 1.04
CA ALA A 126 2.59 -5.35 2.34
C ALA A 126 2.53 -3.96 3.03
N ALA A 127 2.82 -2.88 2.28
CA ALA A 127 2.78 -1.52 2.80
C ALA A 127 1.36 -1.08 3.22
N LEU A 128 0.33 -1.42 2.46
CA LEU A 128 -1.07 -1.08 2.76
C LEU A 128 -1.64 -1.78 4.00
N ARG A 129 -0.95 -2.78 4.57
CA ARG A 129 -1.32 -3.38 5.87
C ARG A 129 -1.03 -2.44 7.03
N ASP A 130 -0.07 -1.51 6.85
CA ASP A 130 0.23 -0.49 7.86
C ASP A 130 -0.78 0.66 7.75
N PRO A 131 -1.55 0.97 8.82
CA PRO A 131 -2.57 2.01 8.80
C PRO A 131 -1.97 3.41 8.60
N VAL A 132 -0.73 3.65 9.03
CA VAL A 132 -0.04 4.93 8.85
C VAL A 132 0.34 5.11 7.38
N PHE A 133 0.86 4.07 6.73
CA PHE A 133 1.12 4.12 5.28
C PHE A 133 -0.16 4.43 4.52
N ARG A 134 -1.22 3.71 4.82
CA ARG A 134 -2.53 3.89 4.20
C ARG A 134 -3.05 5.32 4.36
N GLN A 135 -2.93 5.89 5.56
CA GLN A 135 -3.28 7.28 5.84
C GLN A 135 -2.46 8.25 4.99
N ILE A 136 -1.13 8.08 4.95
CA ILE A 136 -0.23 8.97 4.20
C ILE A 136 -0.59 8.98 2.72
N VAL A 137 -0.70 7.80 2.08
CA VAL A 137 -0.89 7.71 0.63
C VAL A 137 -2.29 8.13 0.17
N SER A 138 -3.29 8.08 1.05
CA SER A 138 -4.66 8.56 0.79
C SER A 138 -4.84 10.06 1.05
N THR A 139 -3.87 10.71 1.70
CA THR A 139 -3.92 12.15 2.00
C THR A 139 -3.69 12.95 0.72
N GLN A 140 -4.61 13.86 0.40
CA GLN A 140 -4.51 14.75 -0.77
C GLN A 140 -3.56 15.93 -0.53
N SER A 141 -3.54 16.46 0.70
CA SER A 141 -2.70 17.60 1.08
C SER A 141 -2.31 17.51 2.54
N TYR A 142 -1.06 17.87 2.86
CA TYR A 142 -0.51 17.87 4.20
C TYR A 142 0.37 19.09 4.42
N THR A 143 0.21 19.78 5.55
CA THR A 143 1.01 20.97 5.87
C THR A 143 2.06 20.62 6.92
N VAL A 144 3.32 20.93 6.61
CA VAL A 144 4.45 20.81 7.51
C VAL A 144 5.22 22.14 7.56
N GLY A 145 5.29 22.76 8.74
CA GLY A 145 5.85 24.09 8.89
C GLY A 145 5.10 25.11 8.01
N GLN A 146 5.82 25.73 7.08
CA GLN A 146 5.24 26.71 6.12
C GLN A 146 4.96 26.10 4.74
N ARG A 147 5.14 24.80 4.57
CA ARG A 147 4.94 24.09 3.29
C ARG A 147 3.62 23.34 3.29
N THR A 148 2.90 23.44 2.19
CA THR A 148 1.77 22.58 1.88
C THR A 148 2.21 21.59 0.82
N LEU A 149 2.22 20.31 1.18
CA LEU A 149 2.55 19.19 0.32
C LEU A 149 1.28 18.70 -0.38
N SER A 150 1.35 18.47 -1.69
CA SER A 150 0.20 18.04 -2.50
C SER A 150 0.45 16.67 -3.10
N ASN A 151 -0.52 15.79 -3.00
CA ASN A 151 -0.40 14.45 -3.56
C ASN A 151 -0.55 14.48 -5.08
N HIS A 152 0.46 14.00 -5.78
CA HIS A 152 0.47 13.95 -7.25
C HIS A 152 -0.42 12.84 -7.83
N ASN A 153 -0.98 11.96 -7.00
CA ASN A 153 -1.88 10.90 -7.45
C ASN A 153 -3.30 11.44 -7.73
N ARG A 154 -3.56 11.73 -9.00
CA ARG A 154 -4.84 12.27 -9.45
C ARG A 154 -6.03 11.34 -9.24
N LEU A 155 -5.81 10.01 -9.14
CA LEU A 155 -6.89 9.04 -8.91
C LEU A 155 -7.61 9.27 -7.58
N LEU A 156 -6.94 9.87 -6.58
CA LEU A 156 -7.58 10.25 -5.31
C LEU A 156 -8.79 11.19 -5.47
N SER A 157 -8.86 11.94 -6.59
CA SER A 157 -10.00 12.81 -6.91
C SER A 157 -10.79 12.35 -8.12
N MET A 158 -10.27 11.41 -8.93
CA MET A 158 -10.85 11.01 -10.22
C MET A 158 -11.55 9.64 -10.16
N TYR A 159 -11.21 8.79 -9.17
CA TYR A 159 -11.69 7.42 -9.10
C TYR A 159 -12.31 7.12 -7.75
N GLU A 160 -13.56 6.67 -7.75
CA GLU A 160 -14.29 6.34 -6.53
C GLU A 160 -13.64 5.17 -5.78
N GLY A 161 -13.41 5.37 -4.48
CA GLY A 161 -12.75 4.39 -3.62
C GLY A 161 -11.22 4.40 -3.70
N ALA A 162 -10.60 5.30 -4.50
CA ALA A 162 -9.13 5.39 -4.54
C ALA A 162 -8.53 5.74 -3.17
N ILE A 163 -7.50 4.97 -2.77
CA ILE A 163 -6.79 5.12 -1.48
C ILE A 163 -5.28 5.37 -1.63
N GLY A 164 -4.78 5.55 -2.83
CA GLY A 164 -3.36 5.81 -3.10
C GLY A 164 -2.94 5.30 -4.47
N VAL A 165 -1.64 5.10 -4.77
CA VAL A 165 -0.52 4.97 -3.84
C VAL A 165 0.64 5.89 -4.26
N LYS A 166 1.27 5.68 -5.46
CA LYS A 166 2.46 6.41 -5.87
C LYS A 166 2.62 6.54 -7.38
N THR A 167 2.97 7.74 -7.82
CA THR A 167 3.37 8.06 -9.19
C THR A 167 4.88 7.97 -9.34
N GLY A 168 5.36 7.69 -10.55
CA GLY A 168 6.78 7.70 -10.88
C GLY A 168 7.04 8.10 -12.34
N TYR A 169 8.13 8.81 -12.56
CA TYR A 169 8.61 9.12 -13.90
C TYR A 169 10.11 9.37 -13.90
N THR A 170 10.82 8.75 -14.81
CA THR A 170 12.15 9.15 -15.29
C THR A 170 12.19 8.97 -16.80
N LYS A 171 13.19 9.57 -17.48
CA LYS A 171 13.34 9.35 -18.93
C LYS A 171 13.55 7.87 -19.28
N ALA A 172 14.24 7.13 -18.42
CA ALA A 172 14.53 5.71 -18.62
C ALA A 172 13.32 4.81 -18.30
N ALA A 173 12.56 5.13 -17.24
CA ALA A 173 11.44 4.30 -16.80
C ALA A 173 10.12 4.59 -17.54
N GLY A 174 9.99 5.76 -18.16
CA GLY A 174 8.69 6.23 -18.61
C GLY A 174 7.74 6.53 -17.45
N ARG A 175 6.43 6.57 -17.71
CA ARG A 175 5.42 6.77 -16.67
C ARG A 175 5.15 5.46 -15.93
N CYS A 176 5.24 5.52 -14.61
CA CYS A 176 4.97 4.42 -13.71
C CYS A 176 3.90 4.86 -12.70
N LEU A 177 2.94 4.00 -12.44
CA LEU A 177 1.88 4.26 -11.48
C LEU A 177 1.59 3.01 -10.66
N VAL A 178 1.41 3.20 -9.37
CA VAL A 178 0.80 2.24 -8.47
C VAL A 178 -0.43 2.90 -7.89
N SER A 179 -1.59 2.29 -8.07
CA SER A 179 -2.83 2.73 -7.45
C SER A 179 -3.47 1.62 -6.62
N ALA A 180 -4.27 2.02 -5.66
CA ALA A 180 -5.14 1.13 -4.91
C ALA A 180 -6.50 1.78 -4.72
N ALA A 181 -7.54 0.96 -4.75
CA ALA A 181 -8.89 1.39 -4.46
C ALA A 181 -9.59 0.36 -3.57
N GLU A 182 -10.52 0.83 -2.75
CA GLU A 182 -11.32 -0.02 -1.88
C GLU A 182 -12.80 0.20 -2.13
N ARG A 183 -13.52 -0.90 -2.36
CA ARG A 183 -14.99 -0.95 -2.45
C ARG A 183 -15.48 -2.19 -1.70
N ASN A 184 -16.54 -2.04 -0.92
CA ASN A 184 -17.20 -3.15 -0.21
C ASN A 184 -16.22 -4.01 0.62
N GLY A 185 -15.26 -3.35 1.32
CA GLY A 185 -14.24 -4.01 2.16
C GLY A 185 -13.13 -4.74 1.38
N ARG A 186 -13.13 -4.68 0.05
CA ARG A 186 -12.10 -5.27 -0.80
C ARG A 186 -11.17 -4.21 -1.37
N THR A 187 -9.87 -4.41 -1.19
CA THR A 187 -8.83 -3.53 -1.75
C THR A 187 -8.22 -4.19 -2.99
N LEU A 188 -8.21 -3.48 -4.10
CA LEU A 188 -7.50 -3.86 -5.33
C LEU A 188 -6.30 -2.95 -5.55
N ILE A 189 -5.23 -3.52 -6.12
CA ILE A 189 -3.99 -2.81 -6.47
C ILE A 189 -3.76 -2.97 -7.96
N ALA A 190 -3.53 -1.86 -8.65
CA ALA A 190 -3.09 -1.84 -10.04
C ALA A 190 -1.68 -1.26 -10.13
N VAL A 191 -0.85 -1.85 -11.01
CA VAL A 191 0.53 -1.42 -11.25
C VAL A 191 0.79 -1.37 -12.75
N THR A 192 1.28 -0.22 -13.22
CA THR A 192 1.80 -0.08 -14.57
C THR A 192 3.22 0.49 -14.53
N LEU A 193 4.11 -0.08 -15.34
CA LEU A 193 5.48 0.37 -15.57
C LEU A 193 5.62 0.70 -17.05
N ASN A 194 6.18 1.88 -17.37
CA ASN A 194 6.34 2.40 -18.72
C ASN A 194 5.02 2.44 -19.51
N ALA A 195 3.96 2.96 -18.89
CA ALA A 195 2.63 3.06 -19.51
C ALA A 195 2.21 4.53 -19.67
N PRO A 196 2.20 5.08 -20.88
CA PRO A 196 1.96 6.50 -21.11
C PRO A 196 0.53 6.95 -20.78
N ASN A 197 -0.45 6.05 -20.81
CA ASN A 197 -1.87 6.32 -20.52
C ASN A 197 -2.27 5.90 -19.09
N ASP A 198 -1.34 5.90 -18.17
CA ASP A 198 -1.41 5.31 -16.83
C ASP A 198 -2.72 5.58 -16.06
N TRP A 199 -3.28 6.81 -16.12
CA TRP A 199 -4.52 7.13 -15.40
C TRP A 199 -5.72 6.34 -15.93
N ASN A 200 -5.91 6.29 -17.25
CA ASN A 200 -7.02 5.54 -17.85
C ASN A 200 -6.80 4.04 -17.69
N ASP A 201 -5.57 3.56 -17.94
CA ASP A 201 -5.22 2.15 -17.77
C ASP A 201 -5.56 1.66 -16.35
N HIS A 202 -5.28 2.49 -15.32
CA HIS A 202 -5.57 2.13 -13.93
C HIS A 202 -7.07 2.13 -13.61
N MET A 203 -7.84 3.10 -14.13
CA MET A 203 -9.29 3.10 -13.95
C MET A 203 -9.92 1.85 -14.58
N GLU A 204 -9.51 1.50 -15.80
CA GLU A 204 -9.99 0.30 -16.51
C GLU A 204 -9.59 -1.00 -15.78
N LEU A 205 -8.35 -1.09 -15.28
CA LEU A 205 -7.89 -2.25 -14.53
C LEU A 205 -8.64 -2.44 -13.20
N LEU A 206 -8.89 -1.35 -12.47
CA LEU A 206 -9.63 -1.39 -11.22
C LEU A 206 -11.10 -1.72 -11.46
N ASP A 207 -11.73 -1.14 -12.48
CA ASP A 207 -13.12 -1.45 -12.84
C ASP A 207 -13.27 -2.91 -13.27
N ALA A 208 -12.36 -3.41 -14.12
CA ALA A 208 -12.34 -4.81 -14.54
C ALA A 208 -12.10 -5.76 -13.34
N GLY A 209 -11.27 -5.33 -12.38
CA GLY A 209 -11.01 -6.09 -11.16
C GLY A 209 -12.24 -6.15 -10.26
N PHE A 210 -12.89 -5.03 -9.97
CA PHE A 210 -14.11 -5.00 -9.15
C PHE A 210 -15.28 -5.70 -9.80
N ALA A 211 -15.42 -5.66 -11.14
CA ALA A 211 -16.47 -6.36 -11.88
C ALA A 211 -16.40 -7.89 -11.78
N GLN A 212 -15.28 -8.45 -11.31
CA GLN A 212 -15.14 -9.90 -11.08
C GLN A 212 -15.85 -10.38 -9.81
N TYR A 213 -16.25 -9.44 -8.92
CA TYR A 213 -16.88 -9.76 -7.65
C TYR A 213 -18.39 -9.49 -7.70
N GLU A 214 -19.17 -10.48 -7.25
CA GLU A 214 -20.61 -10.36 -7.01
C GLU A 214 -20.91 -10.40 -5.51
N GLU A 215 -21.92 -9.67 -5.07
CA GLU A 215 -22.46 -9.81 -3.72
C GLU A 215 -23.35 -11.03 -3.66
N ILE A 216 -23.07 -11.94 -2.76
CA ILE A 216 -23.92 -13.08 -2.48
C ILE A 216 -24.39 -13.03 -1.03
N THR A 217 -25.63 -13.49 -0.77
CA THR A 217 -26.13 -13.73 0.57
C THR A 217 -25.70 -15.12 1.02
N LEU A 218 -24.99 -15.17 2.15
CA LEU A 218 -24.57 -16.42 2.79
C LEU A 218 -25.68 -16.95 3.72
N HIS A 219 -26.29 -16.06 4.50
CA HIS A 219 -27.40 -16.36 5.39
C HIS A 219 -28.32 -15.15 5.52
N GLU A 220 -29.63 -15.39 5.49
CA GLU A 220 -30.61 -14.34 5.78
C GLU A 220 -30.79 -14.15 7.30
N ALA A 221 -31.17 -12.94 7.72
CA ALA A 221 -31.53 -12.68 9.09
C ALA A 221 -32.65 -13.60 9.56
N GLY A 222 -32.44 -14.30 10.69
CA GLY A 222 -33.40 -15.28 11.24
C GLY A 222 -33.26 -16.70 10.67
N GLU A 223 -32.40 -16.92 9.66
CA GLU A 223 -32.10 -18.25 9.13
C GLU A 223 -31.42 -19.11 10.19
N GLU A 224 -31.83 -20.38 10.33
CA GLU A 224 -31.19 -21.36 11.19
C GLU A 224 -29.86 -21.81 10.53
N VAL A 225 -28.75 -21.46 11.17
CA VAL A 225 -27.39 -21.74 10.66
C VAL A 225 -26.77 -22.97 11.30
N ALA A 226 -27.25 -23.39 12.47
CA ALA A 226 -26.79 -24.58 13.19
C ALA A 226 -27.69 -24.94 14.36
N VAL A 227 -27.50 -26.12 14.94
CA VAL A 227 -28.12 -26.54 16.21
C VAL A 227 -27.03 -26.74 17.26
N GLN A 228 -27.22 -26.18 18.44
CA GLN A 228 -26.31 -26.29 19.57
C GLN A 228 -26.89 -27.13 20.69
N ARG A 229 -26.08 -28.06 21.27
CA ARG A 229 -26.45 -28.76 22.50
C ARG A 229 -26.40 -27.81 23.71
N VAL A 230 -27.42 -27.94 24.55
CA VAL A 230 -27.53 -27.21 25.82
C VAL A 230 -27.29 -28.17 26.98
N PHE A 231 -26.54 -27.74 27.97
CA PHE A 231 -26.31 -28.51 29.18
C PHE A 231 -26.97 -27.82 30.37
N GLY A 232 -27.89 -28.56 31.04
CA GLY A 232 -28.59 -28.04 32.23
C GLY A 232 -29.82 -27.17 31.95
N GLY A 233 -30.32 -27.17 30.71
CA GLY A 233 -31.58 -26.49 30.33
C GLY A 233 -32.77 -27.47 30.16
N ASP A 234 -33.95 -26.91 29.91
CA ASP A 234 -35.18 -27.66 29.66
C ASP A 234 -35.21 -28.31 28.26
N ALA A 235 -34.30 -27.91 27.38
CA ALA A 235 -34.16 -28.46 26.03
C ALA A 235 -32.76 -29.04 25.82
N ASP A 236 -32.64 -30.16 25.11
CA ASP A 236 -31.35 -30.78 24.77
C ASP A 236 -30.56 -29.99 23.72
N THR A 237 -31.26 -29.22 22.90
CA THR A 237 -30.69 -28.43 21.81
C THR A 237 -31.40 -27.11 21.59
N VAL A 238 -30.73 -26.11 21.07
CA VAL A 238 -31.31 -24.85 20.62
C VAL A 238 -30.81 -24.51 19.20
N PRO A 239 -31.70 -23.93 18.36
CA PRO A 239 -31.28 -23.44 17.04
C PRO A 239 -30.41 -22.16 17.22
N LEU A 240 -29.35 -22.08 16.44
CA LEU A 240 -28.58 -20.86 16.25
C LEU A 240 -29.04 -20.18 14.98
N VAL A 241 -29.50 -18.96 15.08
CA VAL A 241 -30.01 -18.19 13.95
C VAL A 241 -29.10 -17.03 13.62
N ALA A 242 -28.95 -16.69 12.36
CA ALA A 242 -28.23 -15.51 11.92
C ALA A 242 -28.93 -14.25 12.47
N GLN A 243 -28.22 -13.43 13.24
CA GLN A 243 -28.78 -12.21 13.82
C GLN A 243 -29.04 -11.14 12.75
N HIS A 244 -28.22 -11.11 11.71
CA HIS A 244 -28.31 -10.18 10.57
C HIS A 244 -28.11 -10.96 9.28
N THR A 245 -28.59 -10.43 8.14
CA THR A 245 -28.22 -10.95 6.82
C THR A 245 -26.71 -10.84 6.65
N LEU A 246 -26.07 -11.98 6.37
CA LEU A 246 -24.63 -12.09 6.13
C LEU A 246 -24.39 -12.16 4.63
N THR A 247 -23.68 -11.17 4.09
CA THR A 247 -23.30 -11.12 2.68
C THR A 247 -21.79 -11.22 2.51
N ALA A 248 -21.36 -11.65 1.34
CA ALA A 248 -19.95 -11.64 0.93
C ALA A 248 -19.82 -11.19 -0.53
N HIS A 249 -18.76 -10.44 -0.83
CA HIS A 249 -18.37 -10.14 -2.20
C HIS A 249 -17.31 -11.16 -2.64
N VAL A 250 -17.63 -11.99 -3.62
CA VAL A 250 -16.79 -13.11 -4.06
C VAL A 250 -16.70 -13.18 -5.56
N THR A 251 -15.64 -13.78 -6.09
CA THR A 251 -15.55 -14.19 -7.49
C THR A 251 -16.33 -15.47 -7.70
N SER A 252 -16.64 -15.81 -8.96
CA SER A 252 -17.29 -17.07 -9.30
C SER A 252 -16.52 -18.30 -8.82
N GLU A 253 -15.16 -18.22 -8.81
CA GLU A 253 -14.32 -19.31 -8.31
C GLU A 253 -14.32 -19.41 -6.76
N GLU A 254 -14.40 -18.28 -6.06
CA GLU A 254 -14.46 -18.25 -4.59
C GLU A 254 -15.81 -18.75 -4.07
N LYS A 255 -16.90 -18.52 -4.82
CA LYS A 255 -18.26 -18.95 -4.46
C LYS A 255 -18.35 -20.44 -4.16
N ASP A 256 -17.68 -21.27 -4.98
CA ASP A 256 -17.70 -22.73 -4.83
C ASP A 256 -16.79 -23.24 -3.69
N ARG A 257 -16.00 -22.33 -3.07
CA ARG A 257 -15.05 -22.65 -2.00
C ARG A 257 -15.43 -22.10 -0.63
N ILE A 258 -16.64 -21.53 -0.52
CA ILE A 258 -17.10 -20.97 0.76
C ILE A 258 -17.37 -22.10 1.74
N GLU A 259 -16.70 -22.07 2.88
CA GLU A 259 -16.91 -22.99 3.98
C GLU A 259 -17.39 -22.23 5.22
N THR A 260 -18.40 -22.78 5.89
CA THR A 260 -18.84 -22.27 7.20
C THR A 260 -18.03 -22.94 8.30
N VAL A 261 -17.22 -22.15 9.00
CA VAL A 261 -16.43 -22.62 10.15
C VAL A 261 -17.03 -22.09 11.44
N ARG A 262 -17.28 -22.99 12.38
CA ARG A 262 -17.88 -22.67 13.66
C ARG A 262 -16.81 -22.62 14.75
N TYR A 263 -16.75 -21.54 15.50
CA TYR A 263 -15.89 -21.36 16.65
C TYR A 263 -16.72 -21.33 17.94
N GLY A 264 -16.43 -22.26 18.88
CA GLY A 264 -17.03 -22.33 20.20
C GLY A 264 -17.99 -23.49 20.37
N ASP A 265 -17.68 -24.34 21.39
CA ASP A 265 -18.43 -25.59 21.65
C ASP A 265 -19.45 -25.46 22.78
N LYS A 266 -19.60 -24.29 23.41
CA LYS A 266 -20.46 -24.14 24.60
C LYS A 266 -21.22 -22.81 24.59
N ILE A 267 -22.54 -22.90 24.72
CA ILE A 267 -23.38 -21.82 25.23
C ILE A 267 -23.65 -22.19 26.69
N CYS A 268 -23.23 -21.31 27.60
CA CYS A 268 -23.56 -21.40 29.03
C CYS A 268 -24.77 -20.58 29.32
#